data_8280015d335783c9ab490f7423ec37b4
#
_entry.id   8280015d335783c9ab490f7423ec37b4
#
_cell.length_a   1.000
_cell.length_b   1.000
_cell.length_c   1.000
_cell.angle_alpha   90.00
_cell.angle_beta   90.00
_cell.angle_gamma   90.00
#
_symmetry.space_group_name_H-M   'P 1'
#
loop_
_entity.id
_entity.type
_entity.pdbx_description
1 polymer ?
#
loop_
_entity_poly.entity_id
_entity_poly.type
_entity_poly.pdbx_seq_one_letter_code
_entity_poly.pdbx_strand_id
1 'polypeptide(L)'
;DIYGKESLSELLHEISKINEIKWIRFLYAYPESITDELILEVKNNSKICKYFDIPLQHFSNNVLKRMNRKSKSEKIQELLIKLRKEIPEVVIRTTVIVGFPGETEDDFFELYEFISDAKFEKLGAFKYSKEDGTPAAKLDKQIHYKTKQSRYNKIMAMQQQISKIKLEEKIGNIYDVLIDGITDDGKFYIGRSYMDIPDEDGVIYIKNNKSNLCGKFVKCKITGVKNYDLIGILE
;
A
#
# COMPACT_ATOMS: atom_id res chain seq x y z
N ASP A 1 -7.35 20.71 11.32
CA ASP A 1 -7.48 22.18 11.25
C ASP A 1 -8.73 22.67 11.99
N ILE A 2 -9.94 22.13 11.68
CA ILE A 2 -11.19 22.60 12.29
C ILE A 2 -11.25 22.27 13.78
N TYR A 3 -10.81 21.09 14.19
CA TYR A 3 -10.94 20.58 15.55
C TYR A 3 -9.68 20.78 16.40
N GLY A 4 -8.59 21.31 15.85
CA GLY A 4 -7.32 21.52 16.54
C GLY A 4 -6.63 20.22 17.02
N LYS A 5 -7.11 19.05 16.58
CA LYS A 5 -6.57 17.71 16.90
C LYS A 5 -6.69 16.77 15.69
N GLU A 6 -5.93 15.70 15.70
CA GLU A 6 -6.13 14.58 14.77
C GLU A 6 -7.41 13.83 15.11
N SER A 7 -8.34 13.73 14.16
CA SER A 7 -9.70 13.20 14.40
C SER A 7 -10.10 12.12 13.40
N LEU A 8 -9.12 11.52 12.70
CA LEU A 8 -9.42 10.49 11.69
C LEU A 8 -10.06 9.25 12.34
N SER A 9 -9.58 8.80 13.48
CA SER A 9 -10.16 7.67 14.21
C SER A 9 -11.64 7.90 14.58
N GLU A 10 -11.97 9.09 15.09
CA GLU A 10 -13.34 9.46 15.40
C GLU A 10 -14.22 9.51 14.13
N LEU A 11 -13.70 10.09 13.04
CA LEU A 11 -14.42 10.15 11.77
C LEU A 11 -14.74 8.75 11.24
N LEU A 12 -13.75 7.85 11.24
CA LEU A 12 -13.93 6.47 10.78
C LEU A 12 -14.94 5.73 11.65
N HIS A 13 -14.89 5.94 12.97
CA HIS A 13 -15.85 5.39 13.91
C HIS A 13 -17.28 5.85 13.59
N GLU A 14 -17.50 7.16 13.43
CA GLU A 14 -18.84 7.71 13.12
C GLU A 14 -19.35 7.22 11.76
N ILE A 15 -18.51 7.20 10.70
CA ILE A 15 -18.90 6.67 9.38
C ILE A 15 -19.28 5.19 9.47
N SER A 16 -18.61 4.42 10.32
CA SER A 16 -18.89 2.99 10.46
C SER A 16 -20.27 2.67 11.05
N LYS A 17 -20.91 3.63 11.72
CA LYS A 17 -22.28 3.48 12.24
C LYS A 17 -23.35 3.45 11.15
N ILE A 18 -23.02 3.91 9.95
CA ILE A 18 -23.91 3.87 8.79
C ILE A 18 -24.04 2.41 8.33
N ASN A 19 -25.24 1.85 8.40
CA ASN A 19 -25.47 0.43 8.17
C ASN A 19 -25.17 -0.02 6.74
N GLU A 20 -25.43 0.83 5.77
CA GLU A 20 -25.26 0.57 4.33
C GLU A 20 -23.80 0.50 3.90
N ILE A 21 -22.90 1.10 4.67
CA ILE A 21 -21.47 1.05 4.40
C ILE A 21 -20.91 -0.31 4.83
N LYS A 22 -20.27 -1.00 3.88
CA LYS A 22 -19.61 -2.30 4.11
C LYS A 22 -18.11 -2.15 4.34
N TRP A 23 -17.43 -1.32 3.54
CA TRP A 23 -16.00 -1.07 3.65
C TRP A 23 -15.70 0.42 3.72
N ILE A 24 -14.79 0.74 4.61
CA ILE A 24 -14.21 2.07 4.77
C ILE A 24 -12.71 1.93 4.60
N ARG A 25 -12.12 2.80 3.78
CA ARG A 25 -10.67 2.86 3.57
C ARG A 25 -10.24 4.31 3.56
N PHE A 26 -9.09 4.59 4.16
CA PHE A 26 -8.40 5.86 4.06
C PHE A 26 -7.06 5.66 3.34
N LEU A 27 -6.58 6.71 2.69
CA LEU A 27 -5.35 6.70 1.91
C LEU A 27 -4.47 7.87 2.32
N TYR A 28 -3.19 7.80 1.94
CA TYR A 28 -2.21 8.88 2.12
C TYR A 28 -1.99 9.31 3.58
N ALA A 29 -1.86 8.33 4.47
CA ALA A 29 -1.53 8.62 5.87
C ALA A 29 -0.03 8.90 6.03
N TYR A 30 0.31 10.03 6.63
CA TYR A 30 1.69 10.28 7.06
C TYR A 30 2.04 9.39 8.25
N PRO A 31 3.28 8.84 8.34
CA PRO A 31 3.68 8.01 9.49
C PRO A 31 3.39 8.66 10.84
N GLU A 32 3.66 9.97 10.96
CA GLU A 32 3.45 10.75 12.18
C GLU A 32 1.99 10.99 12.54
N SER A 33 1.06 10.80 11.59
CA SER A 33 -0.40 10.96 11.82
C SER A 33 -1.09 9.63 12.16
N ILE A 34 -0.36 8.53 12.21
CA ILE A 34 -0.92 7.23 12.59
C ILE A 34 -0.80 7.07 14.10
N THR A 35 -1.87 7.45 14.80
CA THR A 35 -1.95 7.37 16.25
C THR A 35 -2.35 5.97 16.74
N ASP A 36 -2.17 5.73 18.03
CA ASP A 36 -2.58 4.48 18.67
C ASP A 36 -4.09 4.27 18.59
N GLU A 37 -4.85 5.34 18.73
CA GLU A 37 -6.31 5.33 18.62
C GLU A 37 -6.74 4.93 17.21
N LEU A 38 -6.04 5.42 16.17
CA LEU A 38 -6.32 5.03 14.78
C LEU A 38 -6.02 3.55 14.56
N ILE A 39 -4.90 3.05 15.08
CA ILE A 39 -4.54 1.62 14.99
C ILE A 39 -5.59 0.74 15.67
N LEU A 40 -6.04 1.13 16.88
CA LEU A 40 -7.06 0.41 17.60
C LEU A 40 -8.42 0.44 16.89
N GLU A 41 -8.82 1.58 16.34
CA GLU A 41 -10.07 1.68 15.57
C GLU A 41 -10.01 0.79 14.32
N VAL A 42 -8.93 0.83 13.56
CA VAL A 42 -8.75 -0.07 12.41
C VAL A 42 -8.76 -1.54 12.83
N LYS A 43 -8.09 -1.89 13.94
CA LYS A 43 -8.04 -3.25 14.48
C LYS A 43 -9.43 -3.79 14.82
N ASN A 44 -10.22 -3.01 15.56
CA ASN A 44 -11.44 -3.48 16.19
C ASN A 44 -12.69 -3.31 15.32
N ASN A 45 -12.66 -2.42 14.34
CA ASN A 45 -13.81 -2.13 13.49
C ASN A 45 -13.78 -2.96 12.22
N SER A 46 -14.73 -3.88 12.08
CA SER A 46 -14.80 -4.81 10.93
C SER A 46 -15.13 -4.16 9.60
N LYS A 47 -15.70 -2.94 9.60
CA LYS A 47 -15.97 -2.20 8.37
C LYS A 47 -14.74 -1.48 7.83
N ILE A 48 -13.71 -1.24 8.66
CA ILE A 48 -12.49 -0.57 8.23
C ILE A 48 -11.53 -1.61 7.65
N CYS A 49 -11.16 -1.42 6.38
CA CYS A 49 -10.17 -2.27 5.73
C CYS A 49 -8.85 -2.24 6.49
N LYS A 50 -8.26 -3.40 6.76
CA LYS A 50 -6.96 -3.53 7.41
C LYS A 50 -5.83 -3.16 6.43
N TYR A 51 -5.89 -1.94 5.92
CA TYR A 51 -5.08 -1.42 4.84
C TYR A 51 -4.57 -0.02 5.19
N PHE A 52 -3.26 0.17 5.19
CA PHE A 52 -2.61 1.45 5.42
C PHE A 52 -1.79 1.85 4.19
N ASP A 53 -2.14 2.96 3.58
CA ASP A 53 -1.35 3.60 2.53
C ASP A 53 -0.48 4.68 3.17
N ILE A 54 0.82 4.38 3.28
CA ILE A 54 1.81 5.18 4.01
C ILE A 54 2.94 5.56 3.05
N PRO A 55 2.86 6.68 2.32
CA PRO A 55 3.90 7.11 1.40
C PRO A 55 5.16 7.56 2.15
N LEU A 56 6.09 6.65 2.39
CA LEU A 56 7.33 6.92 3.12
C LEU A 56 8.30 7.83 2.36
N GLN A 57 8.30 7.75 1.04
CA GLN A 57 9.14 8.46 0.08
C GLN A 57 10.60 8.00 0.09
N HIS A 58 11.20 7.80 1.25
CA HIS A 58 12.55 7.27 1.44
C HIS A 58 12.70 6.67 2.83
N PHE A 59 13.87 6.06 3.14
CA PHE A 59 14.16 5.55 4.47
C PHE A 59 15.38 6.22 5.10
N SER A 60 16.42 6.56 4.30
CA SER A 60 17.59 7.26 4.83
C SER A 60 17.22 8.62 5.43
N ASN A 61 17.66 8.87 6.68
CA ASN A 61 17.44 10.12 7.38
C ASN A 61 18.04 11.34 6.66
N ASN A 62 19.15 11.16 5.93
CA ASN A 62 19.76 12.20 5.11
C ASN A 62 18.78 12.64 4.01
N VAL A 63 18.21 11.71 3.26
CA VAL A 63 17.28 12.00 2.15
C VAL A 63 15.94 12.50 2.67
N LEU A 64 15.39 11.89 3.73
CA LEU A 64 14.16 12.34 4.38
C LEU A 64 14.24 13.81 4.82
N LYS A 65 15.37 14.20 5.42
CA LYS A 65 15.63 15.60 5.80
C LYS A 65 15.66 16.53 4.57
N ARG A 66 16.31 16.10 3.48
CA ARG A 66 16.36 16.88 2.22
C ARG A 66 14.99 16.99 1.55
N MET A 67 14.12 15.97 1.71
CA MET A 67 12.73 15.98 1.29
C MET A 67 11.80 16.79 2.21
N ASN A 68 12.33 17.39 3.28
CA ASN A 68 11.57 18.07 4.33
C ASN A 68 10.51 17.17 4.98
N ARG A 69 10.83 15.89 5.16
CA ARG A 69 9.98 14.93 5.89
C ARG A 69 10.27 15.02 7.38
N LYS A 70 9.19 14.94 8.19
CA LYS A 70 9.26 15.00 9.65
C LYS A 70 9.65 13.65 10.26
N SER A 71 9.18 12.58 9.67
CA SER A 71 9.46 11.21 10.16
C SER A 71 10.93 10.83 9.97
N LYS A 72 11.47 10.13 10.96
CA LYS A 72 12.79 9.53 10.91
C LYS A 72 12.70 8.03 10.68
N SER A 73 13.75 7.42 10.14
CA SER A 73 13.81 5.98 9.85
C SER A 73 13.43 5.09 11.04
N GLU A 74 13.94 5.43 12.24
CA GLU A 74 13.67 4.65 13.45
C GLU A 74 12.18 4.64 13.80
N LYS A 75 11.50 5.81 13.67
CA LYS A 75 10.06 5.94 13.92
C LYS A 75 9.21 5.24 12.87
N ILE A 76 9.65 5.26 11.62
CA ILE A 76 9.02 4.50 10.55
C ILE A 76 9.09 3.00 10.87
N GLN A 77 10.25 2.50 11.25
CA GLN A 77 10.43 1.09 11.58
C GLN A 77 9.60 0.66 12.79
N GLU A 78 9.61 1.44 13.88
CA GLU A 78 8.77 1.22 15.07
C GLU A 78 7.28 1.13 14.68
N LEU A 79 6.80 2.05 13.85
CA LEU A 79 5.41 2.07 13.38
C LEU A 79 5.05 0.81 12.60
N LEU A 80 5.88 0.39 11.63
CA LEU A 80 5.60 -0.82 10.83
C LEU A 80 5.58 -2.09 11.68
N ILE A 81 6.51 -2.22 12.63
CA ILE A 81 6.53 -3.33 13.60
C ILE A 81 5.23 -3.32 14.42
N LYS A 82 4.83 -2.16 14.91
CA LYS A 82 3.60 -1.99 15.69
C LYS A 82 2.36 -2.38 14.89
N LEU A 83 2.22 -1.86 13.67
CA LEU A 83 1.08 -2.18 12.79
C LEU A 83 0.94 -3.69 12.58
N ARG A 84 2.02 -4.38 12.27
CA ARG A 84 2.01 -5.84 12.04
C ARG A 84 1.76 -6.66 13.29
N LYS A 85 2.20 -6.16 14.45
CA LYS A 85 1.92 -6.80 15.74
C LYS A 85 0.45 -6.66 16.14
N GLU A 86 -0.10 -5.45 15.98
CA GLU A 86 -1.48 -5.15 16.38
C GLU A 86 -2.53 -5.68 15.40
N ILE A 87 -2.19 -5.74 14.10
CA ILE A 87 -3.09 -6.16 13.03
C ILE A 87 -2.32 -7.16 12.14
N PRO A 88 -2.30 -8.45 12.48
CA PRO A 88 -1.51 -9.45 11.75
C PRO A 88 -1.83 -9.56 10.25
N GLU A 89 -3.09 -9.30 9.88
CA GLU A 89 -3.56 -9.30 8.50
C GLU A 89 -3.42 -7.95 7.78
N VAL A 90 -2.70 -7.00 8.37
CA VAL A 90 -2.54 -5.66 7.78
C VAL A 90 -1.85 -5.73 6.41
N VAL A 91 -2.40 -4.97 5.48
CA VAL A 91 -1.77 -4.64 4.20
C VAL A 91 -1.15 -3.26 4.30
N ILE A 92 0.13 -3.16 4.06
CA ILE A 92 0.85 -1.89 4.06
C ILE A 92 1.26 -1.59 2.62
N ARG A 93 0.69 -0.50 2.10
CA ARG A 93 1.11 0.11 0.82
C ARG A 93 2.06 1.25 1.10
N THR A 94 3.10 1.37 0.30
CA THR A 94 4.03 2.49 0.38
C THR A 94 4.44 2.98 -1.00
N THR A 95 4.97 4.18 -1.02
CA THR A 95 5.58 4.81 -2.20
C THR A 95 6.96 5.32 -1.82
N VAL A 96 7.94 5.05 -2.69
CA VAL A 96 9.32 5.54 -2.53
C VAL A 96 9.79 6.30 -3.76
N ILE A 97 10.68 7.26 -3.57
CA ILE A 97 11.32 8.04 -4.63
C ILE A 97 12.81 7.78 -4.60
N VAL A 98 13.37 7.31 -5.72
CA VAL A 98 14.81 7.11 -5.87
C VAL A 98 15.44 8.21 -6.71
N GLY A 99 16.72 8.49 -6.43
CA GLY A 99 17.48 9.51 -7.15
C GLY A 99 17.08 10.94 -6.78
N PHE A 100 16.63 11.15 -5.57
CA PHE A 100 16.40 12.50 -5.03
C PHE A 100 17.73 13.25 -4.94
N PRO A 101 17.79 14.58 -5.16
CA PRO A 101 19.03 15.34 -5.11
C PRO A 101 19.81 15.12 -3.82
N GLY A 102 21.08 14.70 -3.95
CA GLY A 102 21.95 14.39 -2.82
C GLY A 102 21.85 12.97 -2.24
N GLU A 103 21.01 12.08 -2.80
CA GLU A 103 20.96 10.66 -2.43
C GLU A 103 22.29 9.98 -2.82
N THR A 104 23.01 9.48 -1.84
CA THR A 104 24.26 8.73 -2.04
C THR A 104 23.98 7.25 -2.37
N GLU A 105 25.05 6.48 -2.62
CA GLU A 105 24.90 5.03 -2.78
C GLU A 105 24.56 4.36 -1.45
N ASP A 106 25.11 4.85 -0.34
CA ASP A 106 24.79 4.36 1.00
C ASP A 106 23.34 4.65 1.39
N ASP A 107 22.83 5.86 1.08
CA ASP A 107 21.40 6.20 1.28
C ASP A 107 20.46 5.26 0.50
N PHE A 108 20.82 4.95 -0.75
CA PHE A 108 20.04 4.02 -1.57
C PHE A 108 20.13 2.59 -1.03
N PHE A 109 21.30 2.15 -0.56
CA PHE A 109 21.47 0.83 0.02
C PHE A 109 20.66 0.66 1.30
N GLU A 110 20.64 1.67 2.18
CA GLU A 110 19.82 1.71 3.38
C GLU A 110 18.32 1.57 3.04
N LEU A 111 17.83 2.27 2.01
CA LEU A 111 16.46 2.12 1.51
C LEU A 111 16.20 0.71 0.97
N TYR A 112 17.13 0.17 0.19
CA TYR A 112 17.01 -1.15 -0.43
C TYR A 112 16.90 -2.26 0.61
N GLU A 113 17.80 -2.26 1.61
CA GLU A 113 17.76 -3.23 2.72
C GLU A 113 16.47 -3.09 3.54
N PHE A 114 16.08 -1.87 3.86
CA PHE A 114 14.83 -1.64 4.57
C PHE A 114 13.61 -2.23 3.84
N ILE A 115 13.50 -2.04 2.52
CA ILE A 115 12.39 -2.61 1.74
C ILE A 115 12.44 -4.15 1.76
N SER A 116 13.64 -4.73 1.64
CA SER A 116 13.86 -6.17 1.71
C SER A 116 13.37 -6.77 3.03
N ASP A 117 13.62 -6.08 4.14
CA ASP A 117 13.24 -6.52 5.48
C ASP A 117 11.78 -6.23 5.80
N ALA A 118 11.29 -5.05 5.42
CA ALA A 118 9.92 -4.62 5.66
C ALA A 118 8.89 -5.46 4.88
N LYS A 119 9.24 -5.98 3.69
CA LYS A 119 8.39 -6.84 2.87
C LYS A 119 6.98 -6.28 2.70
N PHE A 120 6.89 -5.09 2.14
CA PHE A 120 5.62 -4.42 1.90
C PHE A 120 4.72 -5.26 0.98
N GLU A 121 3.44 -5.34 1.29
CA GLU A 121 2.44 -6.01 0.45
C GLU A 121 2.30 -5.29 -0.90
N LYS A 122 2.34 -3.97 -0.86
CA LYS A 122 2.23 -3.09 -2.03
C LYS A 122 3.31 -2.00 -1.96
N LEU A 123 4.07 -1.83 -3.03
CA LEU A 123 5.06 -0.75 -3.13
C LEU A 123 5.14 -0.23 -4.55
N GLY A 124 5.04 1.09 -4.68
CA GLY A 124 5.37 1.82 -5.89
C GLY A 124 6.69 2.58 -5.74
N ALA A 125 7.57 2.50 -6.74
CA ALA A 125 8.77 3.32 -6.79
C ALA A 125 8.65 4.36 -7.90
N PHE A 126 9.18 5.56 -7.65
CA PHE A 126 9.27 6.63 -8.64
C PHE A 126 10.70 7.14 -8.73
N LYS A 127 11.08 7.55 -9.92
CA LYS A 127 12.32 8.30 -10.13
C LYS A 127 12.05 9.77 -9.85
N TYR A 128 12.89 10.41 -9.05
CA TYR A 128 12.76 11.86 -8.86
C TYR A 128 12.73 12.61 -10.21
N SER A 129 11.69 13.39 -10.43
CA SER A 129 11.57 14.34 -11.54
C SER A 129 11.83 15.75 -11.04
N LYS A 130 12.62 16.47 -11.79
CA LYS A 130 12.92 17.88 -11.50
C LYS A 130 11.78 18.74 -12.05
N GLU A 131 10.93 19.24 -11.15
CA GLU A 131 9.81 20.12 -11.51
C GLU A 131 10.16 21.58 -11.22
N ASP A 132 10.08 22.42 -12.24
CA ASP A 132 10.38 23.85 -12.13
C ASP A 132 9.50 24.53 -11.09
N GLY A 133 10.07 25.50 -10.37
CA GLY A 133 9.37 26.21 -9.29
C GLY A 133 9.39 25.50 -7.93
N THR A 134 9.78 24.23 -7.86
CA THR A 134 9.86 23.50 -6.59
C THR A 134 11.17 23.78 -5.84
N PRO A 135 11.18 23.72 -4.49
CA PRO A 135 12.43 23.78 -3.71
C PRO A 135 13.43 22.71 -4.12
N ALA A 136 12.95 21.49 -4.39
CA ALA A 136 13.80 20.35 -4.77
C ALA A 136 14.53 20.56 -6.10
N ALA A 137 13.94 21.30 -7.04
CA ALA A 137 14.59 21.63 -8.32
C ALA A 137 15.85 22.48 -8.16
N LYS A 138 15.95 23.24 -7.05
CA LYS A 138 17.07 24.15 -6.73
C LYS A 138 18.16 23.46 -5.91
N LEU A 139 17.93 22.23 -5.45
CA LEU A 139 18.92 21.50 -4.67
C LEU A 139 20.13 21.13 -5.54
N ASP A 140 21.29 21.16 -4.90
CA ASP A 140 22.55 20.66 -5.46
C ASP A 140 22.57 19.13 -5.62
N LYS A 141 23.63 18.60 -6.20
CA LYS A 141 23.86 17.14 -6.34
C LYS A 141 22.68 16.42 -7.02
N GLN A 142 22.16 16.97 -8.10
CA GLN A 142 21.17 16.31 -8.96
C GLN A 142 21.73 14.95 -9.46
N ILE A 143 20.94 13.91 -9.35
CA ILE A 143 21.35 12.55 -9.71
C ILE A 143 21.13 12.33 -11.22
N HIS A 144 22.10 11.69 -11.86
CA HIS A 144 22.01 11.38 -13.29
C HIS A 144 20.88 10.38 -13.59
N TYR A 145 20.21 10.55 -14.73
CA TYR A 145 19.07 9.70 -15.11
C TYR A 145 19.37 8.19 -15.09
N LYS A 146 20.55 7.77 -15.59
CA LYS A 146 20.94 6.35 -15.58
C LYS A 146 21.00 5.75 -14.18
N THR A 147 21.47 6.53 -13.19
CA THR A 147 21.51 6.11 -11.78
C THR A 147 20.09 5.96 -11.23
N LYS A 148 19.21 6.96 -11.48
CA LYS A 148 17.80 6.87 -11.09
C LYS A 148 17.13 5.64 -11.68
N GLN A 149 17.34 5.38 -12.97
CA GLN A 149 16.76 4.22 -13.66
C GLN A 149 17.28 2.89 -13.09
N SER A 150 18.59 2.81 -12.80
CA SER A 150 19.18 1.61 -12.19
C SER A 150 18.59 1.34 -10.80
N ARG A 151 18.51 2.37 -9.95
CA ARG A 151 17.92 2.27 -8.60
C ARG A 151 16.45 1.86 -8.65
N TYR A 152 15.68 2.51 -9.51
CA TYR A 152 14.27 2.15 -9.76
C TYR A 152 14.12 0.67 -10.14
N ASN A 153 14.90 0.20 -11.12
CA ASN A 153 14.83 -1.18 -11.58
C ASN A 153 15.16 -2.18 -10.46
N LYS A 154 16.17 -1.88 -9.62
CA LYS A 154 16.54 -2.72 -8.48
C LYS A 154 15.39 -2.84 -7.46
N ILE A 155 14.77 -1.71 -7.09
CA ILE A 155 13.63 -1.71 -6.16
C ILE A 155 12.45 -2.49 -6.75
N MET A 156 12.08 -2.23 -8.00
CA MET A 156 10.92 -2.88 -8.62
C MET A 156 11.13 -4.38 -8.82
N ALA A 157 12.35 -4.81 -9.16
CA ALA A 157 12.67 -6.24 -9.28
C ALA A 157 12.56 -6.96 -7.93
N MET A 158 13.04 -6.35 -6.85
CA MET A 158 12.91 -6.89 -5.50
C MET A 158 11.44 -6.92 -5.06
N GLN A 159 10.71 -5.83 -5.26
CA GLN A 159 9.30 -5.77 -4.88
C GLN A 159 8.45 -6.79 -5.65
N GLN A 160 8.77 -7.06 -6.91
CA GLN A 160 8.06 -8.10 -7.66
C GLN A 160 8.18 -9.47 -6.99
N GLN A 161 9.36 -9.81 -6.48
CA GLN A 161 9.57 -11.06 -5.74
C GLN A 161 8.83 -11.07 -4.40
N ILE A 162 8.89 -9.96 -3.66
CA ILE A 162 8.17 -9.80 -2.39
C ILE A 162 6.66 -9.94 -2.64
N SER A 163 6.11 -9.24 -3.61
CA SER A 163 4.68 -9.29 -3.94
C SER A 163 4.24 -10.71 -4.30
N LYS A 164 5.04 -11.44 -5.07
CA LYS A 164 4.75 -12.84 -5.42
C LYS A 164 4.62 -13.69 -4.16
N ILE A 165 5.60 -13.64 -3.26
CA ILE A 165 5.59 -14.41 -1.99
C ILE A 165 4.36 -14.03 -1.17
N LYS A 166 4.08 -12.73 -1.02
CA LYS A 166 2.94 -12.23 -0.26
C LYS A 166 1.58 -12.67 -0.83
N LEU A 167 1.46 -12.77 -2.14
CA LEU A 167 0.25 -13.27 -2.79
C LEU A 167 0.13 -14.79 -2.66
N GLU A 168 1.23 -15.54 -2.77
CA GLU A 168 1.24 -16.99 -2.56
C GLU A 168 0.80 -17.39 -1.14
N GLU A 169 1.14 -16.58 -0.11
CA GLU A 169 0.67 -16.76 1.27
C GLU A 169 -0.88 -16.68 1.39
N LYS A 170 -1.58 -16.13 0.41
CA LYS A 170 -3.05 -16.02 0.41
C LYS A 170 -3.75 -17.25 -0.14
N ILE A 171 -3.05 -18.15 -0.81
CA ILE A 171 -3.63 -19.38 -1.38
C ILE A 171 -4.23 -20.24 -0.27
N GLY A 172 -5.44 -20.73 -0.50
CA GLY A 172 -6.21 -21.53 0.45
C GLY A 172 -7.11 -20.72 1.39
N ASN A 173 -6.86 -19.43 1.57
CA ASN A 173 -7.68 -18.57 2.41
C ASN A 173 -8.97 -18.12 1.69
N ILE A 174 -9.99 -17.78 2.49
CA ILE A 174 -11.28 -17.31 2.02
C ILE A 174 -11.41 -15.82 2.38
N TYR A 175 -11.80 -15.01 1.39
CA TYR A 175 -12.01 -13.57 1.57
C TYR A 175 -13.41 -13.16 1.14
N ASP A 176 -13.89 -12.06 1.74
CA ASP A 176 -14.99 -11.29 1.17
C ASP A 176 -14.46 -10.52 -0.04
N VAL A 177 -15.11 -10.71 -1.18
CA VAL A 177 -14.71 -10.10 -2.46
C VAL A 177 -15.91 -9.33 -3.01
N LEU A 178 -15.72 -8.05 -3.27
CA LEU A 178 -16.67 -7.24 -4.02
C LEU A 178 -16.42 -7.48 -5.51
N ILE A 179 -17.44 -7.87 -6.24
CA ILE A 179 -17.36 -8.03 -7.69
C ILE A 179 -17.59 -6.67 -8.36
N ASP A 180 -16.54 -6.15 -8.97
CA ASP A 180 -16.56 -4.85 -9.64
C ASP A 180 -17.03 -4.97 -11.10
N GLY A 181 -16.78 -6.12 -11.76
CA GLY A 181 -17.13 -6.29 -13.16
C GLY A 181 -16.89 -7.70 -13.69
N ILE A 182 -16.87 -7.80 -15.01
CA ILE A 182 -16.61 -9.02 -15.77
C ILE A 182 -15.56 -8.69 -16.83
N THR A 183 -14.65 -9.64 -17.12
CA THR A 183 -13.68 -9.51 -18.22
C THR A 183 -14.38 -9.36 -19.58
N ASP A 184 -13.73 -8.68 -20.53
CA ASP A 184 -14.30 -8.43 -21.88
C ASP A 184 -14.70 -9.72 -22.61
N ASP A 185 -14.00 -10.84 -22.36
CA ASP A 185 -14.33 -12.15 -22.92
C ASP A 185 -15.46 -12.87 -22.16
N GLY A 186 -15.98 -12.27 -21.09
CA GLY A 186 -17.06 -12.79 -20.28
C GLY A 186 -16.74 -14.02 -19.44
N LYS A 187 -15.46 -14.44 -19.37
CA LYS A 187 -15.09 -15.71 -18.71
C LYS A 187 -14.89 -15.59 -17.22
N PHE A 188 -14.51 -14.41 -16.72
CA PHE A 188 -14.22 -14.20 -15.31
C PHE A 188 -14.94 -12.98 -14.77
N TYR A 189 -15.36 -13.05 -13.51
CA TYR A 189 -15.58 -11.86 -12.70
C TYR A 189 -14.26 -11.24 -12.32
N ILE A 190 -14.25 -9.92 -12.23
CA ILE A 190 -13.17 -9.10 -11.67
C ILE A 190 -13.66 -8.58 -10.32
N GLY A 191 -12.98 -8.93 -9.27
CA GLY A 191 -13.31 -8.48 -7.93
C GLY A 191 -12.10 -8.02 -7.15
N ARG A 192 -12.34 -7.44 -6.01
CA ARG A 192 -11.30 -7.00 -5.07
C ARG A 192 -11.68 -7.34 -3.63
N SER A 193 -10.67 -7.54 -2.81
CA SER A 193 -10.83 -7.73 -1.38
C SER A 193 -10.52 -6.45 -0.59
N TYR A 194 -10.53 -6.54 0.73
CA TYR A 194 -10.05 -5.44 1.59
C TYR A 194 -8.58 -5.09 1.32
N MET A 195 -7.83 -5.97 0.67
CA MET A 195 -6.40 -5.82 0.40
C MET A 195 -6.09 -4.96 -0.84
N ASP A 196 -7.11 -4.54 -1.60
CA ASP A 196 -6.89 -3.96 -2.92
C ASP A 196 -7.63 -2.63 -3.08
N ILE A 197 -6.92 -1.59 -3.52
CA ILE A 197 -7.51 -0.31 -3.95
C ILE A 197 -8.00 -0.46 -5.39
N PRO A 198 -9.20 0.04 -5.74
CA PRO A 198 -9.65 0.07 -7.13
C PRO A 198 -8.64 0.78 -8.04
N ASP A 199 -8.42 0.23 -9.22
CA ASP A 199 -7.60 0.78 -10.32
C ASP A 199 -6.09 0.94 -10.02
N GLU A 200 -5.65 0.70 -8.79
CA GLU A 200 -4.25 0.88 -8.36
C GLU A 200 -3.56 -0.44 -8.00
N ASP A 201 -4.28 -1.34 -7.36
CA ASP A 201 -3.76 -2.62 -6.90
C ASP A 201 -4.20 -3.77 -7.83
N GLY A 202 -3.79 -5.00 -7.53
CA GLY A 202 -4.23 -6.18 -8.26
C GLY A 202 -5.71 -6.50 -8.05
N VAL A 203 -6.21 -7.43 -8.85
CA VAL A 203 -7.60 -7.89 -8.80
C VAL A 203 -7.68 -9.39 -8.48
N ILE A 204 -8.87 -9.86 -8.21
CA ILE A 204 -9.17 -11.28 -8.03
C ILE A 204 -10.02 -11.76 -9.20
N TYR A 205 -9.48 -12.68 -10.00
CA TYR A 205 -10.22 -13.32 -11.08
C TYR A 205 -10.97 -14.53 -10.57
N ILE A 206 -12.30 -14.55 -10.75
CA ILE A 206 -13.17 -15.63 -10.34
C ILE A 206 -13.93 -16.13 -11.57
N LYS A 207 -13.92 -17.44 -11.81
CA LYS A 207 -14.60 -18.02 -12.98
C LYS A 207 -16.08 -17.61 -13.00
N ASN A 208 -16.53 -17.02 -14.10
CA ASN A 208 -17.90 -16.58 -14.27
C ASN A 208 -18.86 -17.79 -14.39
N ASN A 209 -19.82 -17.89 -13.49
CA ASN A 209 -20.88 -18.89 -13.49
C ASN A 209 -22.19 -18.38 -14.13
N LYS A 210 -22.13 -17.22 -14.82
CA LYS A 210 -23.27 -16.53 -15.47
C LYS A 210 -24.34 -15.99 -14.50
N SER A 211 -24.04 -15.90 -13.21
CA SER A 211 -24.91 -15.24 -12.23
C SER A 211 -24.70 -13.73 -12.26
N ASN A 212 -25.72 -12.96 -11.85
CA ASN A 212 -25.56 -11.50 -11.72
C ASN A 212 -24.93 -11.15 -10.37
N LEU A 213 -23.59 -11.09 -10.31
CA LEU A 213 -22.82 -10.84 -9.09
C LEU A 213 -22.20 -9.45 -9.04
N CYS A 214 -22.17 -8.67 -10.13
CA CYS A 214 -21.61 -7.32 -10.12
C CYS A 214 -22.27 -6.45 -9.04
N GLY A 215 -21.44 -5.73 -8.28
CA GLY A 215 -21.84 -4.92 -7.13
C GLY A 215 -22.14 -5.71 -5.85
N LYS A 216 -21.95 -7.03 -5.85
CA LYS A 216 -22.23 -7.89 -4.69
C LYS A 216 -20.94 -8.37 -4.03
N PHE A 217 -21.01 -8.56 -2.71
CA PHE A 217 -20.00 -9.27 -1.95
C PHE A 217 -20.23 -10.77 -2.03
N VAL A 218 -19.16 -11.51 -2.30
CA VAL A 218 -19.15 -12.97 -2.34
C VAL A 218 -18.02 -13.53 -1.49
N LYS A 219 -18.15 -14.74 -0.97
CA LYS A 219 -17.03 -15.49 -0.39
C LYS A 219 -16.23 -16.13 -1.52
N CYS A 220 -14.93 -15.90 -1.51
CA CYS A 220 -14.02 -16.40 -2.53
C CYS A 220 -12.81 -17.07 -1.88
N LYS A 221 -12.57 -18.32 -2.23
CA LYS A 221 -11.37 -19.05 -1.84
C LYS A 221 -10.28 -18.83 -2.88
N ILE A 222 -9.12 -18.34 -2.43
CA ILE A 222 -7.97 -18.12 -3.31
C ILE A 222 -7.34 -19.45 -3.67
N THR A 223 -7.12 -19.67 -4.97
CA THR A 223 -6.59 -20.93 -5.52
C THR A 223 -5.27 -20.76 -6.28
N GLY A 224 -4.89 -19.52 -6.60
CA GLY A 224 -3.65 -19.26 -7.32
C GLY A 224 -3.32 -17.79 -7.42
N VAL A 225 -2.16 -17.52 -8.05
CA VAL A 225 -1.60 -16.20 -8.30
C VAL A 225 -1.27 -16.06 -9.78
N LYS A 226 -1.51 -14.88 -10.34
CA LYS A 226 -1.12 -14.53 -11.72
C LYS A 226 -0.53 -13.12 -11.73
N ASN A 227 0.79 -13.03 -11.84
CA ASN A 227 1.53 -11.76 -11.72
C ASN A 227 1.25 -11.06 -10.38
N TYR A 228 0.51 -9.96 -10.40
CA TYR A 228 0.09 -9.20 -9.22
C TYR A 228 -1.35 -9.47 -8.80
N ASP A 229 -2.03 -10.38 -9.49
CA ASP A 229 -3.44 -10.70 -9.29
C ASP A 229 -3.63 -12.05 -8.60
N LEU A 230 -4.78 -12.23 -7.98
CA LEU A 230 -5.20 -13.48 -7.39
C LEU A 230 -6.19 -14.21 -8.31
N ILE A 231 -6.24 -15.53 -8.18
CA ILE A 231 -7.24 -16.38 -8.82
C ILE A 231 -8.01 -17.06 -7.69
N GLY A 232 -9.35 -17.07 -7.81
CA GLY A 232 -10.20 -17.67 -6.81
C GLY A 232 -11.43 -18.39 -7.39
N ILE A 233 -12.12 -19.06 -6.51
CA ILE A 233 -13.39 -19.74 -6.80
C ILE A 233 -14.43 -19.28 -5.78
N LEU A 234 -15.69 -19.24 -6.18
CA LEU A 234 -16.83 -18.99 -5.28
C LEU A 234 -16.95 -20.16 -4.30
N GLU A 235 -17.25 -19.83 -3.04
CA GLU A 235 -17.61 -20.79 -2.00
C GLU A 235 -19.10 -20.93 -1.81
#